data_12c1fcd5e450c57969e3d94cc6a49275
#
_entry.id   12c1fcd5e450c57969e3d94cc6a49275
#
_cell.length_a   1.000
_cell.length_b   1.000
_cell.length_c   1.000
_cell.angle_alpha   90.00
_cell.angle_beta   90.00
_cell.angle_gamma   90.00
#
_symmetry.space_group_name_H-M   'P 1'
#
loop_
_entity.id
_entity.type
_entity.pdbx_description
1 polymer ?
#
loop_
_entity_poly.entity_id
_entity_poly.type
_entity_poly.pdbx_seq_one_letter_code
_entity_poly.pdbx_strand_id
1 'polypeptide(L)'
;MKNKVHLFDLLRVKHETVTRIILFVIKAISITVMPITVIPISKILNIAIRIKGKLYPGTLILRILISVILITLIPIATTSCRHSADWIMFRGRNGRGATSNSLHPPLGLKWKLRLGLGENESIVFNPPIVKGGIIYFGSADGNFYALDIKSGYMRWVFKTKGIINSIPYADEQRVYFGSNDGRVYAVSLEEGRQVWSFQTESTVQSNIVRYQDSVVFTSDAGATYFLTPEGVLKHRLPNPVWHYDTFQFSENVMYFAPGPIQRPYSLGAYDLEQKSYLWILNTAAIGATWYSFPALSSRLLFLGTCRNRTGLWNLGYYAYERYTGTLIWSERDESYFGNRVYQDSDELFRKNLRLLDYMAPSLWKNLVIFTSGDSVVRAFNSKRGTLVWRHVFEYPTSSAPTVAKNRVYFGLHGDEQFPGGEKPRLVCLAARNGKKLWELELEGAILSAPVISGKWLIFGTDKNLFYVLEELY
;
A
#
# COMPACT_ATOMS: atom_id res chain seq x y z
N MET A 1 -27.68 70.70 -3.77
CA MET A 1 -28.40 69.46 -3.44
C MET A 1 -28.18 68.33 -4.43
N LYS A 2 -27.59 68.50 -5.62
CA LYS A 2 -27.37 67.44 -6.62
C LYS A 2 -26.24 66.45 -6.34
N ASN A 3 -25.27 66.80 -5.52
CA ASN A 3 -24.08 65.90 -5.25
C ASN A 3 -24.31 64.85 -4.14
N LYS A 4 -25.37 64.92 -3.36
CA LYS A 4 -25.64 63.92 -2.31
C LYS A 4 -26.39 62.68 -2.84
N VAL A 5 -27.17 62.82 -3.93
CA VAL A 5 -27.92 61.70 -4.51
C VAL A 5 -27.00 60.73 -5.22
N HIS A 6 -25.96 61.19 -5.93
CA HIS A 6 -25.00 60.33 -6.62
C HIS A 6 -24.13 59.48 -5.69
N LEU A 7 -23.84 59.97 -4.50
CA LEU A 7 -23.03 59.21 -3.53
C LEU A 7 -23.82 58.07 -2.88
N PHE A 8 -25.15 58.27 -2.68
CA PHE A 8 -26.03 57.22 -2.15
C PHE A 8 -26.26 56.09 -3.13
N ASP A 9 -26.41 56.38 -4.42
CA ASP A 9 -26.59 55.37 -5.47
C ASP A 9 -25.29 54.55 -5.70
N LEU A 10 -24.12 55.17 -5.66
CA LEU A 10 -22.83 54.47 -5.75
C LEU A 10 -22.57 53.56 -4.55
N LEU A 11 -22.99 53.95 -3.35
CA LEU A 11 -22.86 53.12 -2.13
C LEU A 11 -23.85 51.94 -2.15
N ARG A 12 -25.03 52.15 -2.69
CA ARG A 12 -26.05 51.09 -2.86
C ARG A 12 -25.61 50.03 -3.86
N VAL A 13 -25.06 50.40 -5.02
CA VAL A 13 -24.53 49.50 -6.03
C VAL A 13 -23.36 48.69 -5.52
N LYS A 14 -22.45 49.33 -4.75
CA LYS A 14 -21.32 48.62 -4.10
C LYS A 14 -21.82 47.61 -3.06
N HIS A 15 -22.89 47.93 -2.32
CA HIS A 15 -23.42 47.04 -1.29
C HIS A 15 -24.11 45.80 -1.93
N GLU A 16 -24.87 45.95 -2.99
CA GLU A 16 -25.50 44.83 -3.71
C GLU A 16 -24.46 43.93 -4.39
N THR A 17 -23.40 44.48 -4.96
CA THR A 17 -22.33 43.73 -5.60
C THR A 17 -21.56 42.89 -4.57
N VAL A 18 -21.23 43.45 -3.42
CA VAL A 18 -20.55 42.75 -2.31
C VAL A 18 -21.45 41.63 -1.77
N THR A 19 -22.75 41.91 -1.61
CA THR A 19 -23.70 40.88 -1.11
C THR A 19 -23.86 39.74 -2.10
N ARG A 20 -23.87 40.00 -3.40
CA ARG A 20 -23.90 38.94 -4.45
C ARG A 20 -22.63 38.11 -4.49
N ILE A 21 -21.45 38.73 -4.32
CA ILE A 21 -20.18 38.00 -4.24
C ILE A 21 -20.15 37.09 -3.00
N ILE A 22 -20.59 37.61 -1.84
CA ILE A 22 -20.66 36.81 -0.59
C ILE A 22 -21.63 35.64 -0.76
N LEU A 23 -22.80 35.82 -1.35
CA LEU A 23 -23.77 34.76 -1.63
C LEU A 23 -23.23 33.72 -2.63
N PHE A 24 -22.48 34.15 -3.63
CA PHE A 24 -21.83 33.27 -4.60
C PHE A 24 -20.75 32.40 -3.93
N VAL A 25 -19.91 32.99 -3.09
CA VAL A 25 -18.87 32.28 -2.33
C VAL A 25 -19.50 31.28 -1.34
N ILE A 26 -20.56 31.67 -0.64
CA ILE A 26 -21.29 30.78 0.28
C ILE A 26 -21.93 29.61 -0.48
N LYS A 27 -22.52 29.84 -1.66
CA LYS A 27 -23.04 28.75 -2.51
C LYS A 27 -21.94 27.84 -3.03
N ALA A 28 -20.81 28.38 -3.44
CA ALA A 28 -19.65 27.57 -3.90
C ALA A 28 -19.08 26.68 -2.78
N ILE A 29 -19.03 27.18 -1.55
CA ILE A 29 -18.58 26.43 -0.37
C ILE A 29 -19.59 25.34 0.01
N SER A 30 -20.89 25.58 -0.12
CA SER A 30 -21.95 24.60 0.22
C SER A 30 -22.05 23.42 -0.76
N ILE A 31 -21.51 23.55 -1.97
CA ILE A 31 -21.50 22.49 -2.99
C ILE A 31 -20.30 21.55 -2.80
N THR A 32 -19.24 21.99 -2.10
CA THR A 32 -17.95 21.26 -2.02
C THR A 32 -17.72 20.51 -0.70
N VAL A 33 -18.59 20.66 0.32
CA VAL A 33 -18.37 20.08 1.65
C VAL A 33 -19.60 19.27 2.09
N MET A 34 -19.43 17.98 2.27
CA MET A 34 -20.41 17.05 2.84
C MET A 34 -20.76 17.37 4.31
N PRO A 35 -21.92 16.84 4.83
CA PRO A 35 -22.60 17.40 5.98
C PRO A 35 -21.91 17.05 7.30
N ILE A 36 -21.25 18.02 7.88
CA ILE A 36 -20.93 18.05 9.30
C ILE A 36 -21.90 19.07 9.91
N THR A 37 -22.51 18.73 11.04
CA THR A 37 -23.47 19.53 11.80
C THR A 37 -23.02 21.01 11.91
N VAL A 38 -23.54 21.82 10.99
CA VAL A 38 -23.21 23.24 10.89
C VAL A 38 -24.29 24.01 11.63
N ILE A 39 -23.89 24.70 12.69
CA ILE A 39 -24.68 25.83 13.17
C ILE A 39 -24.92 26.75 11.96
N PRO A 40 -26.18 27.02 11.57
CA PRO A 40 -26.43 27.69 10.32
C PRO A 40 -25.78 29.08 10.36
N ILE A 41 -24.89 29.32 9.40
CA ILE A 41 -24.10 30.57 9.21
C ILE A 41 -25.04 31.78 9.20
N SER A 42 -26.30 31.62 8.82
CA SER A 42 -27.37 32.61 8.95
C SER A 42 -27.59 33.14 10.39
N LYS A 43 -27.39 32.29 11.42
CA LYS A 43 -27.47 32.74 12.83
C LYS A 43 -26.27 33.59 13.26
N ILE A 44 -25.07 33.27 12.79
CA ILE A 44 -23.84 34.03 13.06
C ILE A 44 -23.88 35.38 12.33
N LEU A 45 -24.35 35.41 11.09
CA LEU A 45 -24.50 36.62 10.31
C LEU A 45 -25.55 37.59 10.92
N ASN A 46 -26.66 37.06 11.44
CA ASN A 46 -27.67 37.87 12.11
C ASN A 46 -27.22 38.44 13.47
N ILE A 47 -26.27 37.81 14.15
CA ILE A 47 -25.66 38.34 15.38
C ILE A 47 -24.70 39.49 15.03
N ALA A 48 -23.91 39.38 13.99
CA ALA A 48 -22.97 40.42 13.55
C ALA A 48 -23.68 41.68 13.03
N ILE A 49 -24.86 41.58 12.44
CA ILE A 49 -25.65 42.68 11.91
C ILE A 49 -26.42 43.44 13.03
N ARG A 50 -26.69 42.80 14.17
CA ARG A 50 -27.45 43.42 15.28
C ARG A 50 -26.64 44.22 16.29
N ILE A 51 -25.31 44.28 16.16
CA ILE A 51 -24.48 45.12 17.05
C ILE A 51 -24.53 46.55 16.58
N LYS A 52 -25.56 47.28 17.10
CA LYS A 52 -25.70 48.74 17.15
C LYS A 52 -25.17 49.51 15.93
N GLY A 53 -26.01 49.80 14.95
CA GLY A 53 -26.14 51.05 14.19
C GLY A 53 -24.91 51.84 13.73
N LYS A 54 -23.69 51.37 13.84
CA LYS A 54 -22.46 52.01 13.35
C LYS A 54 -21.88 51.17 12.21
N LEU A 55 -21.78 51.81 11.04
CA LEU A 55 -21.02 51.23 9.91
C LEU A 55 -19.54 51.09 10.33
N TYR A 56 -19.10 49.85 10.50
CA TYR A 56 -17.68 49.58 10.65
C TYR A 56 -17.00 49.62 9.27
N PRO A 57 -15.80 50.20 9.13
CA PRO A 57 -15.08 50.24 7.87
C PRO A 57 -14.80 48.81 7.37
N GLY A 58 -14.89 48.59 6.05
CA GLY A 58 -14.80 47.28 5.40
C GLY A 58 -13.62 46.39 5.76
N THR A 59 -12.58 47.00 6.36
CA THR A 59 -11.41 46.29 6.89
C THR A 59 -11.70 45.43 8.13
N LEU A 60 -12.70 45.75 8.96
CA LEU A 60 -13.08 44.95 10.12
C LEU A 60 -13.87 43.71 9.71
N ILE A 61 -14.80 43.85 8.74
CA ILE A 61 -15.57 42.73 8.19
C ILE A 61 -14.63 41.75 7.48
N LEU A 62 -13.66 42.26 6.74
CA LEU A 62 -12.65 41.42 6.08
C LEU A 62 -11.78 40.64 7.09
N ARG A 63 -11.38 41.28 8.19
CA ARG A 63 -10.61 40.63 9.28
C ARG A 63 -11.42 39.53 9.97
N ILE A 64 -12.70 39.75 10.24
CA ILE A 64 -13.60 38.74 10.82
C ILE A 64 -13.78 37.57 9.86
N LEU A 65 -14.01 37.84 8.57
CA LEU A 65 -14.10 36.78 7.52
C LEU A 65 -12.82 35.99 7.41
N ILE A 66 -11.67 36.61 7.37
CA ILE A 66 -10.37 35.91 7.33
C ILE A 66 -10.16 35.09 8.61
N SER A 67 -10.53 35.58 9.78
CA SER A 67 -10.43 34.83 11.04
C SER A 67 -11.36 33.63 11.06
N VAL A 68 -12.59 33.73 10.56
CA VAL A 68 -13.54 32.61 10.45
C VAL A 68 -13.04 31.58 9.45
N ILE A 69 -12.51 32.01 8.31
CA ILE A 69 -11.89 31.12 7.30
C ILE A 69 -10.68 30.39 7.89
N LEU A 70 -9.81 31.09 8.62
CA LEU A 70 -8.65 30.47 9.28
C LEU A 70 -9.09 29.47 10.37
N ILE A 71 -10.08 29.80 11.19
CA ILE A 71 -10.59 28.91 12.24
C ILE A 71 -11.28 27.66 11.65
N THR A 72 -11.91 27.77 10.49
CA THR A 72 -12.55 26.62 9.81
C THR A 72 -11.58 25.79 8.99
N LEU A 73 -10.47 26.36 8.49
CA LEU A 73 -9.45 25.64 7.72
C LEU A 73 -8.42 24.92 8.60
N ILE A 74 -8.15 25.40 9.82
CA ILE A 74 -7.19 24.77 10.74
C ILE A 74 -7.58 23.32 11.10
N PRO A 75 -8.84 22.98 11.47
CA PRO A 75 -9.20 21.59 11.74
C PRO A 75 -9.17 20.69 10.50
N ILE A 76 -9.40 21.22 9.29
CA ILE A 76 -9.32 20.44 8.05
C ILE A 76 -7.85 20.09 7.74
N ALA A 77 -6.92 21.01 7.98
CA ALA A 77 -5.50 20.75 7.79
C ALA A 77 -4.94 19.76 8.83
N THR A 78 -5.42 19.79 10.06
CA THR A 78 -4.96 18.87 11.13
C THR A 78 -5.54 17.47 10.99
N THR A 79 -6.75 17.30 10.45
CA THR A 79 -7.31 15.98 10.12
C THR A 79 -6.60 15.35 8.92
N SER A 80 -6.18 16.10 7.92
CA SER A 80 -5.43 15.60 6.76
C SER A 80 -4.04 15.05 7.13
N CYS A 81 -3.38 15.57 8.17
CA CYS A 81 -2.06 15.10 8.60
C CYS A 81 -2.08 13.77 9.37
N ARG A 82 -3.20 13.36 9.97
CA ARG A 82 -3.30 12.06 10.68
C ARG A 82 -3.37 10.86 9.75
N HIS A 83 -3.79 11.02 8.49
CA HIS A 83 -3.96 9.93 7.54
C HIS A 83 -2.68 9.51 6.80
N SER A 84 -1.57 10.24 6.94
CA SER A 84 -0.32 9.94 6.24
C SER A 84 0.47 8.77 6.84
N ALA A 85 0.18 8.40 8.08
CA ALA A 85 0.89 7.34 8.81
C ALA A 85 0.31 5.94 8.54
N ASP A 86 -0.95 5.82 8.14
CA ASP A 86 -1.62 4.54 7.92
C ASP A 86 -1.09 3.80 6.68
N TRP A 87 -1.00 2.47 6.81
CA TRP A 87 -0.63 1.53 5.73
C TRP A 87 -1.76 0.51 5.57
N ILE A 88 -2.84 0.89 4.89
CA ILE A 88 -4.15 0.23 4.96
C ILE A 88 -4.37 -0.91 3.96
N MET A 89 -3.41 -1.19 3.09
CA MET A 89 -3.49 -2.24 2.08
C MET A 89 -2.09 -2.67 1.62
N PHE A 90 -2.02 -3.75 0.86
CA PHE A 90 -0.77 -4.26 0.31
C PHE A 90 0.00 -3.18 -0.48
N ARG A 91 1.30 -3.05 -0.21
CA ARG A 91 2.21 -2.07 -0.82
C ARG A 91 1.83 -0.61 -0.57
N GLY A 92 1.04 -0.32 0.47
CA GLY A 92 0.59 1.01 0.86
C GLY A 92 -0.52 1.58 -0.02
N ARG A 93 -0.95 2.80 0.26
CA ARG A 93 -2.14 3.41 -0.38
C ARG A 93 -2.17 3.37 -1.91
N ASN A 94 -1.01 3.38 -2.54
CA ASN A 94 -0.89 3.46 -4.00
C ASN A 94 -0.30 2.19 -4.63
N GLY A 95 -0.14 1.09 -3.88
CA GLY A 95 0.46 -0.15 -4.38
C GLY A 95 1.92 -0.02 -4.86
N ARG A 96 2.62 1.06 -4.48
CA ARG A 96 3.97 1.40 -5.00
C ARG A 96 5.11 0.93 -4.13
N GLY A 97 4.83 0.33 -2.97
CA GLY A 97 5.85 -0.04 -1.99
C GLY A 97 6.61 1.17 -1.44
N ALA A 98 5.98 2.34 -1.41
CA ALA A 98 6.60 3.59 -0.98
C ALA A 98 5.65 4.43 -0.14
N THR A 99 6.23 5.14 0.83
CA THR A 99 5.52 6.09 1.68
C THR A 99 6.22 7.44 1.71
N SER A 100 5.45 8.50 1.95
CA SER A 100 5.98 9.84 2.24
C SER A 100 6.54 9.96 3.66
N ASN A 101 6.24 9.00 4.54
CA ASN A 101 6.79 8.97 5.89
C ASN A 101 8.32 8.99 5.83
N SER A 102 8.92 9.68 6.78
CA SER A 102 10.37 9.70 6.95
C SER A 102 10.71 8.72 8.06
N LEU A 103 11.52 7.74 7.76
CA LEU A 103 12.06 6.79 8.74
C LEU A 103 13.58 6.84 8.64
N HIS A 104 14.27 7.13 9.76
CA HIS A 104 15.71 7.34 9.79
C HIS A 104 16.37 6.33 10.69
N PRO A 105 17.30 5.52 10.16
CA PRO A 105 18.16 4.71 11.03
C PRO A 105 19.13 5.62 11.82
N PRO A 106 19.61 5.16 12.99
CA PRO A 106 19.43 3.79 13.52
C PRO A 106 18.02 3.55 14.06
N LEU A 107 17.53 2.32 13.81
CA LEU A 107 16.27 1.84 14.37
C LEU A 107 16.57 0.90 15.54
N GLY A 108 15.79 1.03 16.61
CA GLY A 108 15.83 0.15 17.76
C GLY A 108 14.62 -0.76 17.84
N LEU A 109 14.77 -1.91 18.50
CA LEU A 109 13.68 -2.81 18.80
C LEU A 109 12.70 -2.14 19.77
N LYS A 110 11.46 -1.91 19.28
CA LYS A 110 10.37 -1.47 20.17
C LYS A 110 9.82 -2.64 20.95
N TRP A 111 9.45 -3.69 20.24
CA TRP A 111 9.04 -4.97 20.77
C TRP A 111 9.12 -6.06 19.70
N LYS A 112 9.19 -7.31 20.13
CA LYS A 112 9.02 -8.49 19.28
C LYS A 112 8.07 -9.47 19.95
N LEU A 113 7.31 -10.19 19.14
CA LEU A 113 6.35 -11.20 19.58
C LEU A 113 6.62 -12.50 18.83
N ARG A 114 6.69 -13.61 19.54
CA ARG A 114 6.67 -14.94 18.94
C ARG A 114 5.23 -15.42 18.89
N LEU A 115 4.75 -15.74 17.70
CA LEU A 115 3.45 -16.38 17.56
C LEU A 115 3.64 -17.89 17.71
N GLY A 116 2.84 -18.47 18.65
CA GLY A 116 2.96 -19.88 18.99
C GLY A 116 2.20 -20.76 18.01
N LEU A 117 2.91 -21.41 17.11
CA LEU A 117 2.59 -22.75 16.65
C LEU A 117 3.72 -23.64 17.12
N GLY A 118 3.48 -24.97 17.28
CA GLY A 118 4.50 -25.88 17.78
C GLY A 118 5.84 -25.73 17.05
N GLU A 119 6.89 -26.25 17.61
CA GLU A 119 8.29 -26.02 17.22
C GLU A 119 8.62 -26.34 15.73
N ASN A 120 7.73 -26.98 14.99
CA ASN A 120 7.98 -27.50 13.63
C ASN A 120 7.19 -26.82 12.49
N GLU A 121 6.41 -25.77 12.74
CA GLU A 121 5.65 -25.10 11.70
C GLU A 121 6.21 -23.70 11.43
N SER A 122 6.78 -23.52 10.23
CA SER A 122 7.16 -22.19 9.77
C SER A 122 5.93 -21.39 9.39
N ILE A 123 5.65 -20.32 10.12
CA ILE A 123 4.63 -19.35 9.73
C ILE A 123 5.22 -18.38 8.74
N VAL A 124 4.62 -18.26 7.57
CA VAL A 124 4.87 -17.13 6.69
C VAL A 124 3.92 -16.00 7.09
N PHE A 125 4.44 -14.90 7.57
CA PHE A 125 3.66 -13.71 7.81
C PHE A 125 3.38 -13.00 6.48
N ASN A 126 2.11 -12.87 6.15
CA ASN A 126 1.73 -11.93 5.11
C ASN A 126 2.00 -10.50 5.55
N PRO A 127 2.21 -9.57 4.60
CA PRO A 127 2.39 -8.18 4.94
C PRO A 127 1.24 -7.67 5.80
N PRO A 128 1.50 -7.13 6.99
CA PRO A 128 0.45 -6.54 7.82
C PRO A 128 -0.04 -5.23 7.22
N ILE A 129 -1.19 -4.76 7.70
CA ILE A 129 -1.63 -3.39 7.50
C ILE A 129 -1.63 -2.65 8.84
N VAL A 130 -1.60 -1.32 8.77
CA VAL A 130 -1.67 -0.45 9.95
C VAL A 130 -2.75 0.60 9.74
N LYS A 131 -3.67 0.68 10.69
CA LYS A 131 -4.74 1.68 10.72
C LYS A 131 -4.90 2.22 12.13
N GLY A 132 -4.82 3.54 12.29
CA GLY A 132 -5.05 4.19 13.59
C GLY A 132 -4.09 3.75 14.72
N GLY A 133 -2.87 3.28 14.38
CA GLY A 133 -1.89 2.77 15.34
C GLY A 133 -2.13 1.33 15.80
N ILE A 134 -3.00 0.60 15.10
CA ILE A 134 -3.23 -0.83 15.29
C ILE A 134 -2.69 -1.59 14.08
N ILE A 135 -1.99 -2.67 14.33
CA ILE A 135 -1.44 -3.59 13.33
C ILE A 135 -2.43 -4.73 13.15
N TYR A 136 -2.81 -5.03 11.89
CA TYR A 136 -3.73 -6.11 11.55
C TYR A 136 -3.05 -7.08 10.60
N PHE A 137 -3.11 -8.38 10.89
CA PHE A 137 -2.55 -9.42 10.02
C PHE A 137 -3.21 -10.79 10.25
N GLY A 138 -3.22 -11.59 9.20
CA GLY A 138 -3.63 -12.99 9.24
C GLY A 138 -2.44 -13.92 9.52
N SER A 139 -2.73 -15.11 10.05
CA SER A 139 -1.73 -16.10 10.42
C SER A 139 -2.12 -17.50 9.93
N ALA A 140 -1.11 -18.35 9.76
CA ALA A 140 -1.29 -19.75 9.39
C ALA A 140 -1.99 -20.60 10.47
N ASP A 141 -2.11 -20.10 11.69
CA ASP A 141 -2.90 -20.73 12.75
C ASP A 141 -4.43 -20.50 12.60
N GLY A 142 -4.85 -19.77 11.56
CA GLY A 142 -6.24 -19.42 11.28
C GLY A 142 -6.77 -18.27 12.16
N ASN A 143 -5.90 -17.57 12.86
CA ASN A 143 -6.25 -16.36 13.60
C ASN A 143 -5.95 -15.11 12.80
N PHE A 144 -6.80 -14.11 12.96
CA PHE A 144 -6.57 -12.75 12.52
C PHE A 144 -6.36 -11.87 13.74
N TYR A 145 -5.21 -11.20 13.81
CA TYR A 145 -4.75 -10.48 14.98
C TYR A 145 -4.86 -8.98 14.81
N ALA A 146 -5.18 -8.28 15.89
CA ALA A 146 -5.07 -6.83 16.03
C ALA A 146 -4.17 -6.50 17.22
N LEU A 147 -3.02 -5.88 16.95
CA LEU A 147 -2.01 -5.54 17.97
C LEU A 147 -1.84 -4.01 18.04
N ASP A 148 -1.72 -3.49 19.24
CA ASP A 148 -1.32 -2.09 19.44
C ASP A 148 0.14 -1.89 19.06
N ILE A 149 0.41 -0.96 18.13
CA ILE A 149 1.75 -0.74 17.59
C ILE A 149 2.76 -0.26 18.65
N LYS A 150 2.31 0.47 19.67
CA LYS A 150 3.18 1.04 20.69
C LYS A 150 3.56 0.04 21.77
N SER A 151 2.62 -0.78 22.19
CA SER A 151 2.79 -1.70 23.32
C SER A 151 3.00 -3.15 22.91
N GLY A 152 2.59 -3.55 21.70
CA GLY A 152 2.54 -4.95 21.27
C GLY A 152 1.40 -5.73 21.90
N TYR A 153 0.54 -5.12 22.72
CA TYR A 153 -0.58 -5.82 23.34
C TYR A 153 -1.66 -6.14 22.31
N MET A 154 -2.20 -7.35 22.46
CA MET A 154 -3.33 -7.80 21.65
C MET A 154 -4.59 -7.02 22.03
N ARG A 155 -5.20 -6.36 21.06
CA ARG A 155 -6.49 -5.69 21.21
C ARG A 155 -7.62 -6.70 21.11
N TRP A 156 -7.55 -7.53 20.08
CA TRP A 156 -8.47 -8.62 19.86
C TRP A 156 -7.87 -9.66 18.89
N VAL A 157 -8.47 -10.83 18.86
CA VAL A 157 -8.19 -11.90 17.91
C VAL A 157 -9.51 -12.43 17.37
N PHE A 158 -9.53 -12.75 16.07
CA PHE A 158 -10.67 -13.34 15.38
C PHE A 158 -10.25 -14.69 14.79
N LYS A 159 -11.01 -15.76 15.09
CA LYS A 159 -10.70 -17.11 14.62
C LYS A 159 -11.53 -17.47 13.39
N THR A 160 -10.87 -17.99 12.34
CA THR A 160 -11.49 -18.63 11.17
C THR A 160 -11.33 -20.14 11.22
N LYS A 161 -11.94 -20.84 10.26
CA LYS A 161 -11.80 -22.30 10.13
C LYS A 161 -10.64 -22.73 9.24
N GLY A 162 -9.93 -21.80 8.65
CA GLY A 162 -8.80 -22.05 7.74
C GLY A 162 -7.66 -21.10 7.97
N ILE A 163 -6.53 -21.36 7.35
CA ILE A 163 -5.35 -20.50 7.32
C ILE A 163 -5.73 -19.15 6.70
N ILE A 164 -5.15 -18.06 7.19
CA ILE A 164 -5.34 -16.72 6.64
C ILE A 164 -4.07 -16.31 5.91
N ASN A 165 -4.04 -16.53 4.60
CA ASN A 165 -2.94 -16.15 3.72
C ASN A 165 -3.21 -14.86 2.94
N SER A 166 -4.43 -14.34 3.00
CA SER A 166 -4.77 -13.10 2.30
C SER A 166 -4.14 -11.88 2.95
N ILE A 167 -3.85 -10.87 2.13
CA ILE A 167 -3.38 -9.58 2.63
C ILE A 167 -4.59 -8.69 2.87
N PRO A 168 -4.78 -8.18 4.09
CA PRO A 168 -5.99 -7.46 4.46
C PRO A 168 -6.06 -6.05 3.86
N TYR A 169 -7.26 -5.50 3.86
CA TYR A 169 -7.57 -4.10 3.61
C TYR A 169 -8.40 -3.55 4.77
N ALA A 170 -8.19 -2.30 5.18
CA ALA A 170 -9.01 -1.61 6.16
C ALA A 170 -9.63 -0.32 5.62
N ASP A 171 -10.93 -0.12 5.87
CA ASP A 171 -11.61 1.16 5.71
C ASP A 171 -11.67 1.93 7.05
N GLU A 172 -12.62 2.82 7.24
CA GLU A 172 -12.73 3.62 8.47
C GLU A 172 -13.33 2.85 9.66
N GLN A 173 -14.02 1.72 9.42
CA GLN A 173 -14.75 0.99 10.45
C GLN A 173 -14.40 -0.49 10.51
N ARG A 174 -13.92 -1.07 9.40
CA ARG A 174 -13.79 -2.51 9.22
C ARG A 174 -12.45 -2.89 8.65
N VAL A 175 -11.99 -4.10 8.98
CA VAL A 175 -10.92 -4.79 8.28
C VAL A 175 -11.51 -5.97 7.53
N TYR A 176 -11.00 -6.18 6.31
CA TYR A 176 -11.44 -7.23 5.39
C TYR A 176 -10.28 -8.16 5.09
N PHE A 177 -10.51 -9.47 5.15
CA PHE A 177 -9.52 -10.49 4.85
C PHE A 177 -10.17 -11.77 4.35
N GLY A 178 -9.44 -12.54 3.55
CA GLY A 178 -9.86 -13.86 3.07
C GLY A 178 -9.24 -14.97 3.91
N SER A 179 -9.85 -16.14 3.86
CA SER A 179 -9.38 -17.35 4.53
C SER A 179 -9.42 -18.56 3.60
N ASN A 180 -8.59 -19.55 3.88
CA ASN A 180 -8.61 -20.83 3.19
C ASN A 180 -9.86 -21.67 3.51
N ASP A 181 -10.73 -21.22 4.43
CA ASP A 181 -12.06 -21.80 4.61
C ASP A 181 -13.07 -21.40 3.52
N GLY A 182 -12.60 -20.63 2.52
CA GLY A 182 -13.41 -20.18 1.39
C GLY A 182 -14.25 -18.95 1.67
N ARG A 183 -13.98 -18.22 2.75
CA ARG A 183 -14.72 -17.02 3.13
C ARG A 183 -13.87 -15.77 3.07
N VAL A 184 -14.54 -14.66 2.75
CA VAL A 184 -14.09 -13.32 3.08
C VAL A 184 -14.85 -12.84 4.30
N TYR A 185 -14.15 -12.22 5.22
CA TYR A 185 -14.68 -11.68 6.46
C TYR A 185 -14.55 -10.17 6.47
N ALA A 186 -15.57 -9.49 6.98
CA ALA A 186 -15.49 -8.11 7.46
C ALA A 186 -15.63 -8.11 8.97
N VAL A 187 -14.65 -7.54 9.64
CA VAL A 187 -14.56 -7.52 11.10
C VAL A 187 -14.43 -6.07 11.56
N SER A 188 -15.11 -5.70 12.64
CA SER A 188 -15.02 -4.38 13.25
C SER A 188 -13.58 -4.09 13.69
N LEU A 189 -13.04 -2.91 13.32
CA LEU A 189 -11.69 -2.48 13.72
C LEU A 189 -11.57 -2.33 15.26
N GLU A 190 -12.63 -1.90 15.92
CA GLU A 190 -12.62 -1.58 17.35
C GLU A 190 -12.71 -2.83 18.23
N GLU A 191 -13.65 -3.73 17.91
CA GLU A 191 -14.01 -4.84 18.81
C GLU A 191 -13.59 -6.22 18.29
N GLY A 192 -13.18 -6.36 17.03
CA GLY A 192 -12.87 -7.65 16.43
C GLY A 192 -14.11 -8.53 16.21
N ARG A 193 -15.32 -7.95 16.19
CA ARG A 193 -16.56 -8.71 15.96
C ARG A 193 -16.83 -8.84 14.47
N GLN A 194 -17.29 -10.02 14.05
CA GLN A 194 -17.74 -10.23 12.68
C GLN A 194 -18.93 -9.32 12.37
N VAL A 195 -18.78 -8.49 11.34
CA VAL A 195 -19.88 -7.69 10.79
C VAL A 195 -20.62 -8.53 9.75
N TRP A 196 -19.88 -9.18 8.85
CA TRP A 196 -20.42 -10.15 7.90
C TRP A 196 -19.32 -11.12 7.44
N SER A 197 -19.75 -12.20 6.79
CA SER A 197 -18.86 -13.05 5.99
C SER A 197 -19.54 -13.46 4.70
N PHE A 198 -18.77 -13.59 3.63
CA PHE A 198 -19.23 -14.01 2.32
C PHE A 198 -18.55 -15.31 1.91
N GLN A 199 -19.33 -16.34 1.54
CA GLN A 199 -18.83 -17.62 1.09
C GLN A 199 -18.52 -17.58 -0.40
N THR A 200 -17.33 -18.03 -0.78
CA THR A 200 -16.93 -18.27 -2.17
C THR A 200 -16.88 -19.76 -2.49
N GLU A 201 -16.57 -20.09 -3.74
CA GLU A 201 -16.51 -21.47 -4.23
C GLU A 201 -15.20 -22.18 -3.85
N SER A 202 -14.16 -21.44 -3.43
CA SER A 202 -12.85 -21.97 -3.06
C SER A 202 -12.13 -21.05 -2.07
N THR A 203 -10.90 -21.36 -1.75
CA THR A 203 -10.05 -20.55 -0.84
C THR A 203 -9.89 -19.12 -1.34
N VAL A 204 -9.68 -18.18 -0.41
CA VAL A 204 -9.42 -16.77 -0.71
C VAL A 204 -8.06 -16.39 -0.14
N GLN A 205 -7.06 -16.39 -1.00
CA GLN A 205 -5.67 -16.08 -0.64
C GLN A 205 -5.20 -14.73 -1.19
N SER A 206 -5.97 -14.13 -2.10
CA SER A 206 -5.61 -12.86 -2.72
C SER A 206 -5.56 -11.70 -1.71
N ASN A 207 -4.86 -10.63 -2.07
CA ASN A 207 -5.00 -9.37 -1.39
C ASN A 207 -6.43 -8.82 -1.52
N ILE A 208 -6.93 -8.20 -0.46
CA ILE A 208 -8.20 -7.48 -0.49
C ILE A 208 -7.92 -6.04 -0.89
N VAL A 209 -8.69 -5.51 -1.82
CA VAL A 209 -8.51 -4.14 -2.36
C VAL A 209 -9.84 -3.41 -2.37
N ARG A 210 -9.82 -2.10 -2.13
CA ARG A 210 -10.97 -1.25 -2.38
C ARG A 210 -10.94 -0.72 -3.82
N TYR A 211 -12.06 -0.85 -4.49
CA TYR A 211 -12.32 -0.19 -5.76
C TYR A 211 -13.65 0.57 -5.67
N GLN A 212 -13.59 1.91 -5.76
CA GLN A 212 -14.75 2.78 -5.54
C GLN A 212 -15.43 2.48 -4.18
N ASP A 213 -16.68 2.04 -4.22
CA ASP A 213 -17.49 1.61 -3.06
C ASP A 213 -17.54 0.08 -2.90
N SER A 214 -16.60 -0.64 -3.53
CA SER A 214 -16.57 -2.11 -3.49
C SER A 214 -15.32 -2.63 -2.79
N VAL A 215 -15.49 -3.73 -2.06
CA VAL A 215 -14.42 -4.61 -1.56
C VAL A 215 -14.20 -5.68 -2.61
N VAL A 216 -12.97 -5.80 -3.11
CA VAL A 216 -12.63 -6.66 -4.24
C VAL A 216 -11.57 -7.67 -3.84
N PHE A 217 -11.76 -8.92 -4.26
CA PHE A 217 -10.86 -10.03 -4.03
C PHE A 217 -11.05 -11.11 -5.09
N THR A 218 -10.09 -12.03 -5.19
CA THR A 218 -10.20 -13.23 -6.03
C THR A 218 -10.29 -14.49 -5.19
N SER A 219 -11.00 -15.47 -5.70
CA SER A 219 -11.05 -16.84 -5.16
C SER A 219 -10.26 -17.77 -6.05
N ASP A 220 -9.66 -18.80 -5.47
CA ASP A 220 -8.90 -19.81 -6.19
C ASP A 220 -9.75 -20.64 -7.17
N ALA A 221 -11.08 -20.51 -7.12
CA ALA A 221 -11.99 -21.02 -8.16
C ALA A 221 -11.93 -20.22 -9.47
N GLY A 222 -11.13 -19.18 -9.57
CA GLY A 222 -10.95 -18.38 -10.80
C GLY A 222 -12.04 -17.33 -11.01
N ALA A 223 -12.44 -16.62 -9.97
CA ALA A 223 -13.37 -15.48 -10.08
C ALA A 223 -12.92 -14.31 -9.22
N THR A 224 -13.17 -13.10 -9.73
CA THR A 224 -13.05 -11.84 -8.99
C THR A 224 -14.41 -11.39 -8.51
N TYR A 225 -14.53 -11.11 -7.23
CA TYR A 225 -15.77 -10.70 -6.57
C TYR A 225 -15.70 -9.23 -6.19
N PHE A 226 -16.80 -8.53 -6.39
CA PHE A 226 -17.01 -7.16 -6.00
C PHE A 226 -18.19 -7.11 -5.03
N LEU A 227 -17.92 -6.87 -3.76
CA LEU A 227 -18.95 -6.76 -2.72
C LEU A 227 -19.10 -5.30 -2.29
N THR A 228 -20.31 -4.91 -1.86
CA THR A 228 -20.47 -3.65 -1.12
C THR A 228 -19.73 -3.75 0.22
N PRO A 229 -19.45 -2.63 0.91
CA PRO A 229 -18.91 -2.67 2.27
C PRO A 229 -19.80 -3.42 3.26
N GLU A 230 -21.10 -3.59 2.95
CA GLU A 230 -22.07 -4.36 3.75
C GLU A 230 -22.09 -5.86 3.41
N GLY A 231 -21.23 -6.32 2.47
CA GLY A 231 -21.09 -7.73 2.12
C GLY A 231 -22.05 -8.24 1.03
N VAL A 232 -22.75 -7.34 0.33
CA VAL A 232 -23.66 -7.72 -0.75
C VAL A 232 -22.88 -7.84 -2.06
N LEU A 233 -23.06 -8.94 -2.78
CA LEU A 233 -22.44 -9.16 -4.09
C LEU A 233 -23.02 -8.18 -5.12
N LYS A 234 -22.17 -7.32 -5.67
CA LYS A 234 -22.48 -6.40 -6.77
C LYS A 234 -22.19 -7.01 -8.12
N HIS A 235 -21.03 -7.66 -8.22
CA HIS A 235 -20.55 -8.19 -9.47
C HIS A 235 -19.59 -9.35 -9.23
N ARG A 236 -19.62 -10.35 -10.12
CA ARG A 236 -18.67 -11.46 -10.20
C ARG A 236 -18.12 -11.51 -11.62
N LEU A 237 -16.81 -11.35 -11.73
CA LEU A 237 -16.10 -11.44 -13.00
C LEU A 237 -15.44 -12.81 -13.05
N PRO A 238 -15.84 -13.72 -13.96
CA PRO A 238 -15.09 -14.94 -14.18
C PRO A 238 -13.73 -14.60 -14.76
N ASN A 239 -12.67 -15.11 -14.14
CA ASN A 239 -11.31 -14.91 -14.64
C ASN A 239 -11.09 -15.90 -15.78
N PRO A 240 -10.87 -15.47 -17.01
CA PRO A 240 -10.63 -16.37 -18.13
C PRO A 240 -9.23 -17.02 -18.06
N VAL A 241 -8.41 -16.58 -17.09
CA VAL A 241 -7.02 -17.03 -16.90
C VAL A 241 -6.82 -17.31 -15.41
N TRP A 242 -6.24 -18.46 -15.09
CA TRP A 242 -6.12 -19.02 -13.76
C TRP A 242 -5.35 -18.11 -12.78
N HIS A 243 -5.93 -17.88 -11.58
CA HIS A 243 -5.39 -17.39 -10.32
C HIS A 243 -4.61 -16.07 -10.38
N TYR A 244 -5.29 -15.01 -9.97
CA TYR A 244 -4.62 -13.77 -9.57
C TYR A 244 -4.54 -13.74 -8.05
N ASP A 245 -3.41 -14.13 -7.49
CA ASP A 245 -3.18 -13.97 -6.06
C ASP A 245 -3.04 -12.49 -5.69
N THR A 246 -2.57 -11.70 -6.65
CA THR A 246 -2.35 -10.27 -6.45
C THR A 246 -2.80 -9.44 -7.65
N PHE A 247 -3.48 -8.36 -7.36
CA PHE A 247 -3.93 -7.40 -8.36
C PHE A 247 -4.00 -6.00 -7.72
N GLN A 248 -4.06 -4.98 -8.55
CA GLN A 248 -4.27 -3.61 -8.08
C GLN A 248 -5.09 -2.80 -9.07
N PHE A 249 -5.69 -1.74 -8.54
CA PHE A 249 -6.48 -0.81 -9.32
C PHE A 249 -5.77 0.52 -9.49
N SER A 250 -5.94 1.11 -10.65
CA SER A 250 -5.67 2.53 -10.86
C SER A 250 -6.75 3.08 -11.76
N GLU A 251 -7.50 4.07 -11.27
CA GLU A 251 -8.71 4.56 -11.92
C GLU A 251 -9.73 3.41 -12.10
N ASN A 252 -10.29 3.22 -13.28
CA ASN A 252 -11.25 2.15 -13.57
C ASN A 252 -10.60 0.88 -14.13
N VAL A 253 -9.27 0.76 -14.03
CA VAL A 253 -8.53 -0.38 -14.61
C VAL A 253 -7.96 -1.27 -13.52
N MET A 254 -8.26 -2.56 -13.61
CA MET A 254 -7.66 -3.63 -12.83
C MET A 254 -6.43 -4.16 -13.56
N TYR A 255 -5.27 -4.11 -12.89
CA TYR A 255 -4.01 -4.67 -13.37
C TYR A 255 -3.72 -5.95 -12.61
N PHE A 256 -3.39 -7.00 -13.33
CA PHE A 256 -3.11 -8.31 -12.78
C PHE A 256 -1.85 -8.90 -13.40
N ALA A 257 -1.15 -9.70 -12.62
CA ALA A 257 -0.02 -10.48 -13.05
C ALA A 257 -0.24 -11.95 -12.70
N PRO A 258 0.34 -12.88 -13.46
CA PRO A 258 0.26 -14.28 -13.09
C PRO A 258 1.01 -14.53 -11.79
N GLY A 259 0.45 -15.38 -10.94
CA GLY A 259 1.16 -15.92 -9.77
C GLY A 259 2.29 -16.89 -10.17
N PRO A 260 3.06 -17.39 -9.20
CA PRO A 260 4.33 -18.05 -9.48
C PRO A 260 4.26 -19.41 -10.12
N ILE A 261 3.14 -20.13 -10.18
CA ILE A 261 3.20 -21.57 -10.41
C ILE A 261 2.23 -22.14 -11.46
N GLN A 262 1.31 -21.37 -12.06
CA GLN A 262 0.27 -21.98 -12.89
C GLN A 262 0.21 -21.48 -14.34
N ARG A 263 -0.11 -22.40 -15.26
CA ARG A 263 -0.29 -22.14 -16.71
C ARG A 263 -1.79 -22.09 -17.06
N PRO A 264 -2.21 -21.29 -18.05
CA PRO A 264 -1.46 -20.28 -18.82
C PRO A 264 -1.36 -18.95 -18.07
N TYR A 265 -0.23 -18.29 -18.20
CA TYR A 265 0.08 -17.04 -17.53
C TYR A 265 -0.38 -15.85 -18.37
N SER A 266 -1.01 -14.87 -17.75
CA SER A 266 -1.35 -13.62 -18.43
C SER A 266 -1.06 -12.42 -17.54
N LEU A 267 -0.31 -11.48 -18.06
CA LEU A 267 -0.23 -10.13 -17.54
C LEU A 267 -1.26 -9.30 -18.29
N GLY A 268 -2.03 -8.48 -17.61
CA GLY A 268 -3.07 -7.75 -18.32
C GLY A 268 -3.66 -6.57 -17.56
N ALA A 269 -4.51 -5.86 -18.28
CA ALA A 269 -5.33 -4.78 -17.80
C ALA A 269 -6.78 -4.98 -18.25
N TYR A 270 -7.71 -4.87 -17.32
CA TYR A 270 -9.14 -5.00 -17.55
C TYR A 270 -9.84 -3.69 -17.15
N ASP A 271 -10.57 -3.10 -18.08
CA ASP A 271 -11.39 -1.91 -17.84
C ASP A 271 -12.73 -2.34 -17.25
N LEU A 272 -13.02 -1.91 -16.04
CA LEU A 272 -14.24 -2.26 -15.32
C LEU A 272 -15.47 -1.51 -15.80
N GLU A 273 -15.30 -0.33 -16.38
CA GLU A 273 -16.38 0.48 -16.93
C GLU A 273 -16.82 -0.05 -18.30
N GLN A 274 -15.84 -0.31 -19.18
CA GLN A 274 -16.08 -0.90 -20.50
C GLN A 274 -16.34 -2.42 -20.43
N LYS A 275 -16.03 -3.06 -19.28
CA LYS A 275 -16.15 -4.53 -19.05
C LYS A 275 -15.37 -5.34 -20.10
N SER A 276 -14.21 -4.87 -20.47
CA SER A 276 -13.36 -5.47 -21.50
C SER A 276 -11.89 -5.41 -21.14
N TYR A 277 -11.11 -6.35 -21.69
CA TYR A 277 -9.66 -6.27 -21.58
C TYR A 277 -9.15 -5.13 -22.45
N LEU A 278 -8.35 -4.23 -21.85
CA LEU A 278 -7.58 -3.25 -22.60
C LEU A 278 -6.48 -3.97 -23.38
N TRP A 279 -5.81 -4.89 -22.71
CA TRP A 279 -4.79 -5.74 -23.30
C TRP A 279 -4.53 -6.96 -22.41
N ILE A 280 -4.05 -8.03 -23.05
CA ILE A 280 -3.53 -9.24 -22.38
C ILE A 280 -2.25 -9.62 -23.09
N LEU A 281 -1.19 -9.82 -22.32
CA LEU A 281 0.07 -10.36 -22.82
C LEU A 281 0.18 -11.83 -22.44
N ASN A 282 0.36 -12.68 -23.45
CA ASN A 282 0.73 -14.05 -23.21
C ASN A 282 2.17 -14.10 -22.72
N THR A 283 2.37 -14.48 -21.48
CA THR A 283 3.69 -14.47 -20.84
C THR A 283 4.61 -15.59 -21.36
N ALA A 284 4.09 -16.57 -22.14
CA ALA A 284 4.92 -17.49 -22.88
C ALA A 284 5.90 -16.76 -23.84
N ALA A 285 5.51 -15.60 -24.38
CA ALA A 285 6.37 -14.79 -25.23
C ALA A 285 7.54 -14.16 -24.46
N ILE A 286 7.36 -13.86 -23.16
CA ILE A 286 8.44 -13.37 -22.28
C ILE A 286 9.32 -14.54 -21.85
N GLY A 287 8.76 -15.76 -21.85
CA GLY A 287 9.47 -17.01 -21.52
C GLY A 287 9.94 -17.08 -20.07
N ALA A 288 9.32 -16.34 -19.17
CA ALA A 288 9.63 -16.37 -17.75
C ALA A 288 8.92 -17.54 -17.04
N THR A 289 9.54 -18.01 -15.97
CA THR A 289 8.96 -19.04 -15.10
C THR A 289 8.22 -18.39 -13.92
N TRP A 290 8.65 -17.17 -13.52
CA TRP A 290 8.18 -16.45 -12.35
C TRP A 290 7.98 -14.97 -12.65
N TYR A 291 7.00 -14.37 -11.98
CA TYR A 291 6.64 -12.96 -12.14
C TYR A 291 6.46 -12.33 -10.77
N SER A 292 6.97 -11.11 -10.61
CA SER A 292 6.69 -10.32 -9.41
C SER A 292 5.31 -9.67 -9.48
N PHE A 293 4.78 -9.26 -8.34
CA PHE A 293 3.65 -8.34 -8.30
C PHE A 293 4.01 -7.04 -9.04
N PRO A 294 3.14 -6.50 -9.92
CA PRO A 294 3.45 -5.29 -10.66
C PRO A 294 3.38 -4.04 -9.79
N ALA A 295 4.25 -3.09 -10.03
CA ALA A 295 4.14 -1.74 -9.47
C ALA A 295 3.67 -0.76 -10.53
N LEU A 296 2.76 0.17 -10.14
CA LEU A 296 2.16 1.13 -11.06
C LEU A 296 2.65 2.56 -10.81
N SER A 297 3.08 3.23 -11.86
CA SER A 297 3.18 4.69 -11.90
C SER A 297 1.93 5.30 -12.59
N SER A 298 1.93 6.61 -12.80
CA SER A 298 0.84 7.26 -13.55
C SER A 298 0.71 6.75 -15.00
N ARG A 299 1.77 6.24 -15.60
CA ARG A 299 1.80 5.83 -17.02
C ARG A 299 2.30 4.40 -17.23
N LEU A 300 3.17 3.91 -16.38
CA LEU A 300 3.89 2.65 -16.60
C LEU A 300 3.56 1.61 -15.54
N LEU A 301 3.54 0.36 -15.96
CA LEU A 301 3.51 -0.84 -15.14
C LEU A 301 4.92 -1.45 -15.17
N PHE A 302 5.47 -1.76 -13.99
CA PHE A 302 6.79 -2.36 -13.82
C PHE A 302 6.66 -3.78 -13.29
N LEU A 303 7.44 -4.68 -13.87
CA LEU A 303 7.40 -6.11 -13.56
C LEU A 303 8.81 -6.66 -13.48
N GLY A 304 9.08 -7.49 -12.48
CA GLY A 304 10.26 -8.36 -12.40
C GLY A 304 9.89 -9.78 -12.80
N THR A 305 10.79 -10.49 -13.46
CA THR A 305 10.60 -11.88 -13.85
C THR A 305 11.85 -12.69 -13.62
N CYS A 306 11.69 -13.99 -13.53
CA CYS A 306 12.80 -14.92 -13.49
C CYS A 306 12.56 -16.13 -14.38
N ARG A 307 13.62 -16.60 -15.04
CA ARG A 307 13.61 -17.78 -15.89
C ARG A 307 14.79 -18.68 -15.55
N ASN A 308 14.51 -19.94 -15.22
CA ASN A 308 15.55 -20.95 -15.11
C ASN A 308 15.91 -21.51 -16.48
N ARG A 309 17.19 -21.44 -16.84
CA ARG A 309 17.77 -22.15 -17.97
C ARG A 309 19.05 -22.80 -17.52
N THR A 310 19.10 -24.14 -17.55
CA THR A 310 20.34 -24.90 -17.32
C THR A 310 21.06 -24.57 -15.99
N GLY A 311 20.29 -24.40 -14.89
CA GLY A 311 20.84 -24.10 -13.56
C GLY A 311 21.22 -22.62 -13.33
N LEU A 312 21.11 -21.75 -14.33
CA LEU A 312 21.26 -20.32 -14.19
C LEU A 312 19.88 -19.64 -14.18
N TRP A 313 19.71 -18.69 -13.27
CA TRP A 313 18.49 -17.89 -13.18
C TRP A 313 18.70 -16.58 -13.93
N ASN A 314 17.95 -16.40 -15.01
CA ASN A 314 17.94 -15.16 -15.76
C ASN A 314 16.83 -14.26 -15.25
N LEU A 315 17.19 -13.10 -14.76
CA LEU A 315 16.30 -12.07 -14.26
C LEU A 315 15.89 -11.13 -15.40
N GLY A 316 14.60 -10.80 -15.46
CA GLY A 316 14.06 -9.84 -16.42
C GLY A 316 13.37 -8.69 -15.72
N TYR A 317 13.56 -7.48 -16.20
CA TYR A 317 12.95 -6.26 -15.69
C TYR A 317 12.25 -5.57 -16.85
N TYR A 318 10.98 -5.22 -16.67
CA TYR A 318 10.15 -4.71 -17.75
C TYR A 318 9.38 -3.49 -17.31
N ALA A 319 9.15 -2.57 -18.26
CA ALA A 319 8.14 -1.54 -18.13
C ALA A 319 7.23 -1.55 -19.35
N TYR A 320 5.93 -1.62 -19.06
CA TYR A 320 4.88 -1.55 -20.06
C TYR A 320 4.10 -0.25 -19.93
N GLU A 321 3.65 0.31 -21.03
CA GLU A 321 2.65 1.35 -20.98
C GLU A 321 1.34 0.73 -20.48
N ARG A 322 0.78 1.27 -19.39
CA ARG A 322 -0.24 0.58 -18.63
C ARG A 322 -1.60 0.46 -19.32
N TYR A 323 -1.92 1.37 -20.24
CA TYR A 323 -3.20 1.34 -20.95
C TYR A 323 -3.17 0.53 -22.26
N THR A 324 -2.02 0.41 -22.88
CA THR A 324 -1.86 -0.26 -24.17
C THR A 324 -1.13 -1.61 -24.10
N GLY A 325 -0.46 -1.89 -22.98
CA GLY A 325 0.40 -3.07 -22.87
C GLY A 325 1.67 -3.02 -23.73
N THR A 326 1.98 -1.85 -24.30
CA THR A 326 3.18 -1.68 -25.13
C THR A 326 4.43 -1.74 -24.27
N LEU A 327 5.39 -2.58 -24.66
CA LEU A 327 6.70 -2.65 -24.01
C LEU A 327 7.46 -1.33 -24.26
N ILE A 328 7.85 -0.66 -23.17
CA ILE A 328 8.62 0.59 -23.25
C ILE A 328 10.11 0.31 -23.12
N TRP A 329 10.49 -0.55 -22.18
CA TRP A 329 11.84 -1.02 -22.03
C TRP A 329 11.89 -2.39 -21.36
N SER A 330 12.95 -3.14 -21.62
CA SER A 330 13.28 -4.36 -20.89
C SER A 330 14.77 -4.46 -20.68
N GLU A 331 15.16 -4.95 -19.50
CA GLU A 331 16.55 -5.24 -19.14
C GLU A 331 16.65 -6.68 -18.66
N ARG A 332 17.82 -7.28 -18.81
CA ARG A 332 18.09 -8.65 -18.37
C ARG A 332 19.40 -8.67 -17.60
N ASP A 333 19.44 -9.54 -16.59
CA ASP A 333 20.63 -9.78 -15.80
C ASP A 333 20.65 -11.26 -15.39
N GLU A 334 21.81 -11.75 -15.01
CA GLU A 334 21.94 -13.07 -14.41
C GLU A 334 21.85 -12.94 -12.90
N SER A 335 21.30 -13.98 -12.23
CA SER A 335 21.25 -14.02 -10.79
C SER A 335 22.67 -14.17 -10.21
N TYR A 336 22.92 -13.46 -9.12
CA TYR A 336 24.17 -13.51 -8.39
C TYR A 336 23.89 -13.79 -6.91
N PHE A 337 24.45 -14.86 -6.36
CA PHE A 337 24.22 -15.31 -4.99
C PHE A 337 25.37 -15.03 -4.02
N GLY A 338 26.22 -14.07 -4.35
CA GLY A 338 27.37 -13.68 -3.53
C GLY A 338 28.59 -14.53 -3.77
N ASN A 339 29.66 -14.29 -3.00
CA ASN A 339 30.91 -15.04 -3.09
C ASN A 339 30.87 -16.40 -2.38
N ARG A 340 29.86 -16.64 -1.57
CA ARG A 340 29.61 -17.93 -0.94
C ARG A 340 28.78 -18.78 -1.89
N VAL A 341 29.34 -19.90 -2.30
CA VAL A 341 28.62 -20.92 -3.08
C VAL A 341 27.60 -21.55 -2.15
N TYR A 342 26.35 -21.12 -2.24
CA TYR A 342 25.26 -21.91 -1.68
C TYR A 342 25.26 -23.25 -2.40
N GLN A 343 25.43 -24.34 -1.65
CA GLN A 343 25.48 -25.70 -2.21
C GLN A 343 24.17 -26.08 -2.93
N ASP A 344 23.10 -25.33 -2.68
CA ASP A 344 21.84 -25.47 -3.38
C ASP A 344 21.16 -24.11 -3.62
N SER A 345 21.65 -23.37 -4.62
CA SER A 345 21.03 -22.13 -5.09
C SER A 345 19.57 -22.35 -5.55
N ASP A 346 19.27 -23.56 -6.07
CA ASP A 346 17.93 -23.91 -6.50
C ASP A 346 16.98 -24.09 -5.32
N GLU A 347 17.41 -24.68 -4.20
CA GLU A 347 16.60 -24.77 -3.01
C GLU A 347 16.34 -23.40 -2.38
N LEU A 348 17.37 -22.57 -2.26
CA LEU A 348 17.22 -21.23 -1.74
C LEU A 348 16.28 -20.41 -2.61
N PHE A 349 16.41 -20.53 -3.93
CA PHE A 349 15.51 -19.87 -4.86
C PHE A 349 14.09 -20.42 -4.72
N ARG A 350 13.89 -21.74 -4.64
CA ARG A 350 12.56 -22.35 -4.41
C ARG A 350 11.95 -21.91 -3.08
N LYS A 351 12.74 -21.80 -2.00
CA LYS A 351 12.27 -21.23 -0.72
C LYS A 351 11.81 -19.79 -0.90
N ASN A 352 12.45 -19.03 -1.78
CA ASN A 352 12.09 -17.65 -2.11
C ASN A 352 10.98 -17.54 -3.17
N LEU A 353 10.52 -18.63 -3.77
CA LEU A 353 9.52 -18.61 -4.85
C LEU A 353 8.16 -18.06 -4.41
N ARG A 354 7.71 -18.37 -3.19
CA ARG A 354 6.54 -17.73 -2.60
C ARG A 354 6.74 -16.23 -2.38
N LEU A 355 8.01 -15.80 -2.37
CA LEU A 355 8.39 -14.40 -2.20
C LEU A 355 8.45 -13.63 -3.51
N LEU A 356 8.56 -14.29 -4.65
CA LEU A 356 8.53 -13.59 -5.94
C LEU A 356 7.19 -12.88 -6.17
N ASP A 357 6.09 -13.42 -5.67
CA ASP A 357 4.81 -12.74 -5.62
C ASP A 357 4.90 -11.48 -4.79
N TYR A 358 5.68 -11.50 -3.72
CA TYR A 358 5.86 -10.40 -2.78
C TYR A 358 7.08 -9.53 -3.10
N MET A 359 7.93 -9.91 -4.06
CA MET A 359 9.08 -9.13 -4.51
C MET A 359 8.73 -8.02 -5.49
N ALA A 360 7.55 -7.46 -5.34
CA ALA A 360 7.12 -6.31 -6.11
C ALA A 360 8.15 -5.18 -6.03
N PRO A 361 8.51 -4.54 -7.15
CA PRO A 361 9.43 -3.42 -7.11
C PRO A 361 8.83 -2.22 -6.38
N SER A 362 9.69 -1.36 -5.85
CA SER A 362 9.29 -0.09 -5.27
C SER A 362 9.61 1.08 -6.17
N LEU A 363 8.72 2.08 -6.16
CA LEU A 363 8.89 3.29 -6.94
C LEU A 363 9.35 4.46 -6.07
N TRP A 364 10.42 5.10 -6.48
CA TRP A 364 10.89 6.33 -5.84
C TRP A 364 11.31 7.36 -6.89
N LYS A 365 10.57 8.47 -6.97
CA LYS A 365 10.77 9.51 -7.98
C LYS A 365 10.81 8.90 -9.41
N ASN A 366 11.96 8.98 -10.07
CA ASN A 366 12.21 8.41 -11.40
C ASN A 366 12.95 7.07 -11.37
N LEU A 367 13.00 6.40 -10.23
CA LEU A 367 13.62 5.09 -10.08
C LEU A 367 12.57 4.01 -9.81
N VAL A 368 12.82 2.83 -10.36
CA VAL A 368 12.19 1.59 -9.97
C VAL A 368 13.27 0.68 -9.35
N ILE A 369 13.01 0.18 -8.15
CA ILE A 369 13.99 -0.53 -7.32
C ILE A 369 13.51 -1.96 -7.14
N PHE A 370 14.37 -2.92 -7.46
CA PHE A 370 14.11 -4.35 -7.37
C PHE A 370 15.05 -5.01 -6.36
N THR A 371 14.48 -5.88 -5.53
CA THR A 371 15.14 -7.01 -4.89
C THR A 371 14.67 -8.25 -5.64
N SER A 372 15.54 -9.15 -6.01
CA SER A 372 15.19 -10.22 -6.97
C SER A 372 15.40 -11.63 -6.41
N GLY A 373 15.55 -11.76 -5.08
CA GLY A 373 15.85 -13.04 -4.43
C GLY A 373 17.28 -13.50 -4.64
N ASP A 374 18.08 -12.77 -5.41
CA ASP A 374 19.53 -12.91 -5.50
C ASP A 374 20.24 -11.90 -4.57
N SER A 375 21.56 -11.89 -4.59
CA SER A 375 22.36 -11.02 -3.72
C SER A 375 22.48 -9.58 -4.22
N VAL A 376 21.65 -9.14 -5.17
CA VAL A 376 21.80 -7.82 -5.79
C VAL A 376 20.50 -7.02 -5.74
N VAL A 377 20.59 -5.80 -5.21
CA VAL A 377 19.55 -4.80 -5.34
C VAL A 377 19.85 -3.89 -6.51
N ARG A 378 18.89 -3.68 -7.40
CA ARG A 378 19.02 -2.93 -8.64
C ARG A 378 18.03 -1.79 -8.70
N ALA A 379 18.45 -0.63 -9.17
CA ALA A 379 17.58 0.50 -9.46
C ALA A 379 17.77 0.98 -10.90
N PHE A 380 16.67 1.03 -11.61
CA PHE A 380 16.62 1.48 -12.99
C PHE A 380 15.91 2.83 -13.10
N ASN A 381 16.29 3.61 -14.09
CA ASN A 381 15.49 4.77 -14.47
C ASN A 381 14.13 4.31 -14.99
N SER A 382 13.06 4.73 -14.32
CA SER A 382 11.72 4.24 -14.60
C SER A 382 11.22 4.52 -16.03
N LYS A 383 11.73 5.56 -16.70
CA LYS A 383 11.32 5.92 -18.06
C LYS A 383 12.19 5.28 -19.14
N ARG A 384 13.48 5.08 -18.86
CA ARG A 384 14.47 4.65 -19.87
C ARG A 384 14.94 3.20 -19.72
N GLY A 385 14.72 2.58 -18.56
CA GLY A 385 15.25 1.25 -18.23
C GLY A 385 16.74 1.21 -17.92
N THR A 386 17.48 2.31 -18.05
CA THR A 386 18.92 2.32 -17.80
C THR A 386 19.21 2.07 -16.33
N LEU A 387 20.16 1.19 -16.04
CA LEU A 387 20.63 0.93 -14.67
C LEU A 387 21.26 2.21 -14.11
N VAL A 388 20.75 2.67 -12.95
CA VAL A 388 21.27 3.85 -12.27
C VAL A 388 22.27 3.45 -11.19
N TRP A 389 21.95 2.42 -10.42
CA TRP A 389 22.85 1.83 -9.45
C TRP A 389 22.48 0.36 -9.19
N ARG A 390 23.48 -0.39 -8.76
CA ARG A 390 23.31 -1.71 -8.17
C ARG A 390 24.15 -1.80 -6.90
N HIS A 391 23.67 -2.58 -5.93
CA HIS A 391 24.41 -2.91 -4.71
C HIS A 391 24.45 -4.43 -4.56
N VAL A 392 25.64 -4.98 -4.41
CA VAL A 392 25.89 -6.41 -4.29
C VAL A 392 26.16 -6.74 -2.81
N PHE A 393 25.48 -7.77 -2.31
CA PHE A 393 25.62 -8.29 -0.96
C PHE A 393 26.30 -9.67 -0.98
N GLU A 394 26.71 -10.14 0.17
CA GLU A 394 27.19 -11.51 0.34
C GLU A 394 26.05 -12.52 0.35
N TYR A 395 24.87 -12.11 0.79
CA TYR A 395 23.68 -12.96 0.95
C TYR A 395 22.54 -12.49 0.07
N PRO A 396 21.66 -13.42 -0.36
CA PRO A 396 20.48 -13.08 -1.15
C PRO A 396 19.50 -12.18 -0.40
N THR A 397 18.79 -11.34 -1.15
CA THR A 397 17.66 -10.58 -0.64
C THR A 397 16.53 -11.52 -0.27
N SER A 398 15.87 -11.29 0.86
CA SER A 398 14.80 -12.15 1.38
C SER A 398 13.41 -11.53 1.30
N SER A 399 13.29 -10.25 0.96
CA SER A 399 12.00 -9.58 0.88
C SER A 399 11.95 -8.51 -0.22
N ALA A 400 10.72 -8.13 -0.60
CA ALA A 400 10.51 -6.96 -1.44
C ALA A 400 10.98 -5.67 -0.75
N PRO A 401 11.43 -4.66 -1.51
CA PRO A 401 11.86 -3.40 -0.95
C PRO A 401 10.66 -2.55 -0.53
N THR A 402 10.83 -1.75 0.51
CA THR A 402 9.89 -0.68 0.88
C THR A 402 10.65 0.63 0.97
N VAL A 403 10.12 1.69 0.34
CA VAL A 403 10.75 3.00 0.32
C VAL A 403 10.06 3.97 1.27
N ALA A 404 10.83 4.53 2.20
CA ALA A 404 10.42 5.65 3.05
C ALA A 404 11.20 6.89 2.64
N LYS A 405 10.50 7.87 2.06
CA LYS A 405 11.07 9.14 1.57
C LYS A 405 12.27 8.93 0.60
N ASN A 406 13.48 8.71 1.12
CA ASN A 406 14.71 8.53 0.34
C ASN A 406 15.56 7.33 0.80
N ARG A 407 14.95 6.40 1.53
CA ARG A 407 15.58 5.18 2.08
C ARG A 407 14.82 3.95 1.63
N VAL A 408 15.56 2.90 1.34
CA VAL A 408 15.05 1.60 0.92
C VAL A 408 15.32 0.59 2.01
N TYR A 409 14.28 -0.09 2.48
CA TYR A 409 14.35 -1.12 3.52
C TYR A 409 13.95 -2.47 2.94
N PHE A 410 14.73 -3.50 3.24
CA PHE A 410 14.48 -4.88 2.81
C PHE A 410 15.29 -5.85 3.67
N GLY A 411 14.94 -7.14 3.58
CA GLY A 411 15.63 -8.23 4.27
C GLY A 411 16.72 -8.87 3.42
N LEU A 412 17.73 -9.40 4.08
CA LEU A 412 18.69 -10.36 3.56
C LEU A 412 18.56 -11.68 4.30
N HIS A 413 18.81 -12.77 3.60
CA HIS A 413 19.08 -14.06 4.24
C HIS A 413 20.42 -14.04 5.00
N GLY A 414 20.65 -15.06 5.81
CA GLY A 414 21.92 -15.41 6.40
C GLY A 414 22.18 -16.88 6.15
N ASP A 415 23.26 -17.39 6.74
CA ASP A 415 23.64 -18.80 6.72
C ASP A 415 23.89 -19.35 8.13
N GLU A 416 23.15 -18.85 9.12
CA GLU A 416 23.27 -19.24 10.54
C GLU A 416 23.12 -20.75 10.81
N GLN A 417 22.66 -21.52 9.82
CA GLN A 417 22.59 -22.97 9.85
C GLN A 417 23.99 -23.65 9.78
N PHE A 418 25.01 -22.90 9.38
CA PHE A 418 26.38 -23.37 9.31
C PHE A 418 27.20 -22.86 10.49
N PRO A 419 28.20 -23.61 11.00
CA PRO A 419 29.09 -23.14 12.05
C PRO A 419 29.80 -21.83 11.65
N GLY A 420 29.63 -20.77 12.44
CA GLY A 420 30.16 -19.44 12.17
C GLY A 420 29.42 -18.68 11.07
N GLY A 421 28.24 -19.13 10.68
CA GLY A 421 27.37 -18.43 9.71
C GLY A 421 26.81 -17.15 10.27
N GLU A 422 26.45 -16.25 9.35
CA GLU A 422 25.88 -14.94 9.67
C GLU A 422 24.36 -14.98 9.77
N LYS A 423 23.82 -14.14 10.65
CA LYS A 423 22.38 -14.00 10.83
C LYS A 423 21.74 -13.24 9.66
N PRO A 424 20.43 -13.50 9.38
CA PRO A 424 19.65 -12.64 8.52
C PRO A 424 19.68 -11.18 8.97
N ARG A 425 19.50 -10.26 8.04
CA ARG A 425 19.60 -8.82 8.31
C ARG A 425 18.45 -8.04 7.72
N LEU A 426 18.06 -6.97 8.41
CA LEU A 426 17.33 -5.86 7.83
C LEU A 426 18.34 -4.81 7.35
N VAL A 427 18.21 -4.37 6.12
CA VAL A 427 19.15 -3.41 5.50
C VAL A 427 18.42 -2.13 5.10
N CYS A 428 19.12 -1.01 5.24
CA CYS A 428 18.71 0.30 4.74
C CYS A 428 19.72 0.85 3.74
N LEU A 429 19.27 1.13 2.52
CA LEU A 429 20.05 1.82 1.49
C LEU A 429 19.53 3.23 1.23
N ALA A 430 20.41 4.12 0.76
CA ALA A 430 20.01 5.40 0.17
C ALA A 430 19.35 5.14 -1.20
N ALA A 431 18.09 5.52 -1.39
CA ALA A 431 17.35 5.28 -2.62
C ALA A 431 18.00 5.93 -3.86
N ARG A 432 18.73 7.03 -3.68
CA ARG A 432 19.35 7.79 -4.77
C ARG A 432 20.50 7.04 -5.45
N ASN A 433 21.36 6.37 -4.69
CA ASN A 433 22.63 5.83 -5.16
C ASN A 433 22.98 4.44 -4.64
N GLY A 434 22.08 3.78 -3.91
CA GLY A 434 22.30 2.44 -3.38
C GLY A 434 23.34 2.32 -2.25
N LYS A 435 23.84 3.45 -1.71
CA LYS A 435 24.81 3.40 -0.60
C LYS A 435 24.16 2.80 0.63
N LYS A 436 24.81 1.78 1.25
CA LYS A 436 24.37 1.22 2.54
C LYS A 436 24.47 2.28 3.62
N LEU A 437 23.36 2.52 4.31
CA LEU A 437 23.24 3.49 5.41
C LEU A 437 23.26 2.81 6.76
N TRP A 438 22.65 1.63 6.85
CA TRP A 438 22.47 0.93 8.11
C TRP A 438 22.03 -0.52 7.88
N GLU A 439 22.29 -1.38 8.85
CA GLU A 439 21.79 -2.74 8.91
C GLU A 439 21.57 -3.19 10.35
N LEU A 440 20.70 -4.19 10.55
CA LEU A 440 20.39 -4.80 11.84
C LEU A 440 20.29 -6.31 11.68
N GLU A 441 21.03 -7.06 12.52
CA GLU A 441 20.90 -8.51 12.61
C GLU A 441 19.54 -8.92 13.19
N LEU A 442 18.98 -10.01 12.66
CA LEU A 442 17.67 -10.51 13.01
C LEU A 442 17.71 -11.99 13.40
N GLU A 443 16.73 -12.39 14.21
CA GLU A 443 16.39 -13.81 14.38
C GLU A 443 15.40 -14.18 13.27
N GLY A 444 15.90 -14.80 12.20
CA GLY A 444 15.12 -15.19 11.03
C GLY A 444 15.06 -14.16 9.92
N ALA A 445 14.84 -14.64 8.69
CA ALA A 445 14.77 -13.83 7.49
C ALA A 445 13.39 -13.17 7.32
N ILE A 446 13.39 -11.93 6.88
CA ILE A 446 12.15 -11.23 6.52
C ILE A 446 11.67 -11.78 5.18
N LEU A 447 10.46 -12.34 5.15
CA LEU A 447 9.91 -12.95 3.93
C LEU A 447 8.88 -12.07 3.20
N SER A 448 8.37 -11.03 3.82
CA SER A 448 7.42 -10.09 3.21
C SER A 448 7.97 -8.67 3.18
N ALA A 449 7.42 -7.82 2.33
CA ALA A 449 7.82 -6.40 2.31
C ALA A 449 7.64 -5.76 3.69
N PRO A 450 8.67 -5.11 4.26
CA PRO A 450 8.51 -4.36 5.50
C PRO A 450 7.46 -3.27 5.37
N VAL A 451 6.63 -3.11 6.39
CA VAL A 451 5.58 -2.07 6.45
C VAL A 451 6.09 -0.89 7.26
N ILE A 452 5.86 0.32 6.76
CA ILE A 452 6.29 1.56 7.43
C ILE A 452 5.09 2.43 7.74
N SER A 453 4.88 2.67 9.03
CA SER A 453 3.79 3.51 9.53
C SER A 453 4.34 4.54 10.52
N GLY A 454 4.32 5.82 10.12
CA GLY A 454 4.92 6.89 10.91
C GLY A 454 6.41 6.64 11.16
N LYS A 455 6.79 6.50 12.41
CA LYS A 455 8.17 6.23 12.87
C LYS A 455 8.48 4.74 13.09
N TRP A 456 7.57 3.84 12.73
CA TRP A 456 7.72 2.41 12.96
C TRP A 456 7.95 1.64 11.67
N LEU A 457 8.79 0.61 11.76
CA LEU A 457 9.01 -0.40 10.74
C LEU A 457 8.58 -1.76 11.29
N ILE A 458 7.76 -2.50 10.52
CA ILE A 458 7.02 -3.66 10.97
C ILE A 458 7.23 -4.79 9.97
N PHE A 459 7.55 -5.98 10.45
CA PHE A 459 7.71 -7.18 9.62
C PHE A 459 7.62 -8.47 10.43
N GLY A 460 7.36 -9.58 9.74
CA GLY A 460 7.50 -10.93 10.25
C GLY A 460 8.72 -11.64 9.70
N THR A 461 9.22 -12.68 10.40
CA THR A 461 10.33 -13.52 9.96
C THR A 461 9.92 -14.98 9.85
N ASP A 462 10.71 -15.78 9.15
CA ASP A 462 10.55 -17.23 8.99
C ASP A 462 10.74 -18.06 10.29
N LYS A 463 11.13 -17.40 11.38
CA LYS A 463 11.24 -18.00 12.73
C LYS A 463 10.03 -17.67 13.61
N ASN A 464 8.89 -17.33 13.02
CA ASN A 464 7.65 -16.97 13.72
C ASN A 464 7.75 -15.76 14.64
N LEU A 465 8.68 -14.85 14.33
CA LEU A 465 8.87 -13.62 15.06
C LEU A 465 8.31 -12.43 14.32
N PHE A 466 7.49 -11.65 15.01
CA PHE A 466 6.96 -10.40 14.53
C PHE A 466 7.67 -9.25 15.21
N TYR A 467 8.21 -8.32 14.43
CA TYR A 467 9.03 -7.21 14.90
C TYR A 467 8.34 -5.88 14.67
N VAL A 468 8.48 -5.00 15.66
CA VAL A 468 8.25 -3.56 15.49
C VAL A 468 9.52 -2.83 15.93
N LEU A 469 10.10 -2.08 15.00
CA LEU A 469 11.24 -1.21 15.24
C LEU A 469 10.78 0.25 15.22
N GLU A 470 11.48 1.12 15.97
CA GLU A 470 11.23 2.56 15.96
C GLU A 470 12.52 3.37 15.78
N GLU A 471 12.42 4.62 15.32
CA GLU A 471 13.53 5.57 15.32
C GLU A 471 14.03 5.80 16.75
N LEU A 472 15.35 5.79 16.92
CA LEU A 472 15.96 5.96 18.25
C LEU A 472 16.12 7.43 18.65
N TYR A 473 15.96 8.38 17.70
CA TYR A 473 16.16 9.82 17.94
C TYR A 473 15.12 10.68 17.22
#